data_96c0e7bf915bd10c8e0d836582ad2d91
#
_entry.id   96c0e7bf915bd10c8e0d836582ad2d91
#
_cell.length_a   1.000
_cell.length_b   1.000
_cell.length_c   1.000
_cell.angle_alpha   90.00
_cell.angle_beta   90.00
_cell.angle_gamma   90.00
#
_symmetry.space_group_name_H-M   'P 1'
#
loop_
_entity.id
_entity.type
_entity.pdbx_description
1 polymer ?
#
loop_
_entity_poly.entity_id
_entity_poly.type
_entity_poly.pdbx_seq_one_letter_code
_entity_poly.pdbx_strand_id
1 'polypeptide(L)'
;MEIRLLTKHPGSPSTRCDEILGRISTDAMPKESPDRIELLQGTLDMLILRTVLFGPAHGHQIAKHIQRTTEDVLQVEHGSLYPALHRLERKGWITAKWEPAGKDLKREFKYYRLTAAGKKQLAAEESKWRQMANAIARIMWPAEEV
;
A
#
# COMPACT_ATOMS: atom_id res chain seq x y z
N MET A 1 -9.40 -7.69 8.88
CA MET A 1 -10.74 -7.98 8.66
C MET A 1 -11.66 -7.04 9.30
N GLU A 2 -11.59 -6.92 10.59
CA GLU A 2 -12.46 -6.02 11.29
C GLU A 2 -12.31 -4.61 10.82
N ILE A 3 -11.09 -4.26 10.54
CA ILE A 3 -10.82 -2.91 10.08
C ILE A 3 -11.55 -2.63 8.79
N ARG A 4 -11.54 -3.61 7.91
CA ARG A 4 -12.21 -3.43 6.65
C ARG A 4 -13.70 -3.23 6.83
N LEU A 5 -14.28 -3.98 7.75
CA LEU A 5 -15.70 -3.82 8.01
C LEU A 5 -16.00 -2.44 8.53
N LEU A 6 -15.14 -1.96 9.38
CA LEU A 6 -15.36 -0.64 9.93
C LEU A 6 -15.28 0.43 8.86
N THR A 7 -14.31 0.30 7.99
CA THR A 7 -14.19 1.31 6.96
C THR A 7 -15.34 1.26 6.00
N LYS A 8 -15.82 0.08 5.71
CA LYS A 8 -16.93 -0.03 4.81
C LYS A 8 -18.22 0.20 5.49
N HIS A 9 -18.19 0.26 6.75
CA HIS A 9 -19.40 0.40 7.50
C HIS A 9 -20.14 1.59 7.02
N PRO A 10 -21.26 1.41 6.53
CA PRO A 10 -22.03 2.48 5.98
C PRO A 10 -22.59 3.35 7.06
N GLY A 11 -22.05 3.24 8.19
CA GLY A 11 -22.59 3.95 9.29
C GLY A 11 -22.89 5.37 8.99
N SER A 12 -23.93 5.84 9.54
CA SER A 12 -24.32 7.19 9.39
C SER A 12 -23.27 8.18 9.83
N PRO A 13 -22.54 7.90 10.87
CA PRO A 13 -21.51 8.84 11.27
C PRO A 13 -20.51 9.09 10.17
N SER A 14 -20.21 8.05 9.47
CA SER A 14 -19.26 8.15 8.39
C SER A 14 -19.76 9.09 7.33
N THR A 15 -21.01 8.94 6.96
CA THR A 15 -21.61 9.77 5.95
C THR A 15 -21.65 11.22 6.39
N ARG A 16 -21.99 11.42 7.63
CA ARG A 16 -22.05 12.77 8.13
C ARG A 16 -20.69 13.43 8.14
N CYS A 17 -19.67 12.68 8.51
CA CYS A 17 -18.33 13.22 8.50
C CYS A 17 -17.90 13.57 7.10
N ASP A 18 -18.25 12.73 6.17
CA ASP A 18 -17.89 12.99 4.79
C ASP A 18 -18.52 14.27 4.29
N GLU A 19 -19.75 14.53 4.67
CA GLU A 19 -20.39 15.75 4.26
C GLU A 19 -19.69 16.97 4.78
N ILE A 20 -19.34 16.92 6.04
CA ILE A 20 -18.65 18.05 6.65
C ILE A 20 -17.31 18.25 6.01
N LEU A 21 -16.56 17.18 5.87
CA LEU A 21 -15.26 17.27 5.26
C LEU A 21 -15.34 17.72 3.81
N GLY A 22 -16.36 17.27 3.13
CA GLY A 22 -16.56 17.65 1.76
C GLY A 22 -16.70 19.13 1.61
N ARG A 23 -17.47 19.73 2.49
CA ARG A 23 -17.65 21.17 2.42
C ARG A 23 -16.37 21.90 2.68
N ILE A 24 -15.64 21.45 3.68
CA ILE A 24 -14.43 22.12 4.05
C ILE A 24 -13.35 21.93 3.03
N SER A 25 -13.21 20.72 2.53
CA SER A 25 -12.10 20.41 1.66
C SER A 25 -12.39 20.65 0.20
N THR A 26 -13.57 21.03 -0.13
CA THR A 26 -13.92 21.25 -1.52
C THR A 26 -12.95 22.16 -2.21
N ASP A 27 -12.56 23.21 -1.55
CA ASP A 27 -11.67 24.15 -2.15
C ASP A 27 -10.23 23.72 -2.07
N ALA A 28 -9.89 22.99 -1.04
CA ALA A 28 -8.52 22.69 -0.79
C ALA A 28 -7.98 21.47 -1.52
N MET A 29 -8.79 20.45 -1.65
CA MET A 29 -8.30 19.20 -2.19
C MET A 29 -9.22 18.65 -3.25
N PRO A 30 -9.28 19.31 -4.34
CA PRO A 30 -10.23 18.89 -5.36
C PRO A 30 -9.90 17.59 -6.03
N LYS A 31 -8.66 17.19 -6.03
CA LYS A 31 -8.29 16.00 -6.76
C LYS A 31 -8.39 14.73 -6.00
N GLU A 32 -8.43 14.79 -4.72
CA GLU A 32 -8.37 13.58 -3.94
C GLU A 32 -9.72 13.00 -3.69
N SER A 33 -9.83 11.73 -3.94
CA SER A 33 -11.05 11.03 -3.63
C SER A 33 -11.12 10.83 -2.13
N PRO A 34 -12.26 11.06 -1.52
CA PRO A 34 -12.37 10.84 -0.07
C PRO A 34 -12.19 9.38 0.32
N ASP A 35 -12.33 8.49 -0.65
CA ASP A 35 -12.17 7.08 -0.33
C ASP A 35 -10.74 6.58 -0.43
N ARG A 36 -9.87 7.43 -0.92
CA ARG A 36 -8.50 7.01 -1.09
C ARG A 36 -7.71 7.23 0.17
N ILE A 37 -6.88 6.26 0.48
CA ILE A 37 -5.98 6.38 1.61
C ILE A 37 -4.59 6.58 1.07
N GLU A 38 -3.98 7.67 1.44
CA GLU A 38 -2.65 7.99 0.98
C GLU A 38 -1.65 7.18 1.76
N LEU A 39 -0.77 6.48 1.06
CA LEU A 39 0.18 5.61 1.69
C LEU A 39 1.41 6.37 2.13
N LEU A 40 1.80 6.17 3.37
CA LEU A 40 3.04 6.72 3.85
C LEU A 40 4.19 5.96 3.24
N GLN A 41 5.34 6.63 3.14
CA GLN A 41 6.47 6.05 2.46
C GLN A 41 6.86 4.69 2.99
N GLY A 42 6.97 4.54 4.30
CA GLY A 42 7.37 3.27 4.88
C GLY A 42 6.36 2.17 4.62
N THR A 43 5.09 2.52 4.65
CA THR A 43 4.05 1.56 4.39
C THR A 43 4.10 1.06 2.96
N LEU A 44 4.30 1.99 2.02
CA LEU A 44 4.40 1.61 0.63
C LEU A 44 5.58 0.68 0.40
N ASP A 45 6.72 0.99 1.00
CA ASP A 45 7.91 0.16 0.85
C ASP A 45 7.61 -1.27 1.32
N MET A 46 6.95 -1.41 2.45
CA MET A 46 6.61 -2.72 2.98
C MET A 46 5.70 -3.48 2.04
N LEU A 47 4.71 -2.81 1.47
CA LEU A 47 3.78 -3.45 0.57
C LEU A 47 4.46 -3.92 -0.72
N ILE A 48 5.41 -3.13 -1.21
CA ILE A 48 6.17 -3.53 -2.38
C ILE A 48 6.98 -4.78 -2.08
N LEU A 49 7.68 -4.80 -0.95
CA LEU A 49 8.48 -5.95 -0.59
C LEU A 49 7.62 -7.19 -0.46
N ARG A 50 6.44 -7.04 0.14
CA ARG A 50 5.54 -8.18 0.30
C ARG A 50 5.06 -8.70 -1.04
N THR A 51 4.78 -7.80 -1.96
CA THR A 51 4.30 -8.20 -3.27
C THR A 51 5.34 -9.01 -4.03
N VAL A 52 6.59 -8.55 -4.02
CA VAL A 52 7.62 -9.27 -4.76
C VAL A 52 8.11 -10.51 -4.01
N LEU A 53 7.68 -10.71 -2.79
CA LEU A 53 7.99 -11.94 -2.08
C LEU A 53 7.42 -13.15 -2.80
N PHE A 54 6.26 -12.98 -3.44
CA PHE A 54 5.61 -14.10 -4.11
C PHE A 54 6.15 -14.37 -5.50
N GLY A 55 6.99 -13.51 -6.01
CA GLY A 55 7.59 -13.72 -7.31
C GLY A 55 7.92 -12.41 -7.99
N PRO A 56 8.66 -12.47 -9.08
CA PRO A 56 9.04 -11.24 -9.79
C PRO A 56 7.82 -10.50 -10.30
N ALA A 57 7.89 -9.19 -10.28
CA ALA A 57 6.80 -8.37 -10.77
C ALA A 57 7.36 -7.04 -11.26
N HIS A 58 6.72 -6.49 -12.28
CA HIS A 58 7.12 -5.17 -12.72
C HIS A 58 6.23 -4.13 -12.03
N GLY A 59 6.60 -2.87 -12.18
CA GLY A 59 5.95 -1.82 -11.39
C GLY A 59 4.45 -1.78 -11.53
N HIS A 60 3.95 -1.89 -12.74
CA HIS A 60 2.50 -1.84 -12.94
C HIS A 60 1.81 -3.00 -12.24
N GLN A 61 2.41 -4.18 -12.29
CA GLN A 61 1.84 -5.34 -11.62
C GLN A 61 1.79 -5.16 -10.11
N ILE A 62 2.85 -4.54 -9.57
CA ILE A 62 2.90 -4.29 -8.14
C ILE A 62 1.77 -3.36 -7.73
N ALA A 63 1.60 -2.28 -8.46
CA ALA A 63 0.54 -1.32 -8.15
C ALA A 63 -0.83 -1.95 -8.26
N LYS A 64 -1.04 -2.73 -9.30
CA LYS A 64 -2.31 -3.40 -9.51
C LYS A 64 -2.60 -4.42 -8.43
N HIS A 65 -1.58 -5.14 -8.01
CA HIS A 65 -1.75 -6.14 -6.96
C HIS A 65 -2.19 -5.49 -5.65
N ILE A 66 -1.56 -4.39 -5.30
CA ILE A 66 -1.92 -3.70 -4.07
C ILE A 66 -3.35 -3.19 -4.17
N GLN A 67 -3.71 -2.61 -5.31
CA GLN A 67 -5.04 -2.07 -5.48
C GLN A 67 -6.10 -3.16 -5.41
N ARG A 68 -5.90 -4.26 -6.14
CA ARG A 68 -6.89 -5.32 -6.17
C ARG A 68 -7.02 -6.04 -4.84
N THR A 69 -5.90 -6.32 -4.22
CA THR A 69 -5.93 -7.06 -2.96
C THR A 69 -6.63 -6.28 -1.88
N THR A 70 -6.56 -4.97 -1.92
CA THR A 70 -7.23 -4.15 -0.92
C THR A 70 -8.59 -3.65 -1.38
N GLU A 71 -9.09 -4.21 -2.48
CA GLU A 71 -10.41 -3.84 -2.99
C GLU A 71 -10.52 -2.34 -3.19
N ASP A 72 -9.49 -1.79 -3.83
CA ASP A 72 -9.41 -0.37 -4.18
C ASP A 72 -9.29 0.59 -3.01
N VAL A 73 -9.13 0.07 -1.80
CA VAL A 73 -8.96 0.96 -0.67
C VAL A 73 -7.61 1.66 -0.75
N LEU A 74 -6.57 0.90 -1.09
CA LEU A 74 -5.24 1.49 -1.23
C LEU A 74 -4.90 1.61 -2.70
N GLN A 75 -4.48 2.77 -3.10
CA GLN A 75 -4.07 3.01 -4.47
C GLN A 75 -2.67 3.57 -4.48
N VAL A 76 -1.89 3.15 -5.45
CA VAL A 76 -0.50 3.54 -5.54
C VAL A 76 -0.31 4.38 -6.78
N GLU A 77 0.06 5.62 -6.58
CA GLU A 77 0.32 6.50 -7.70
C GLU A 77 1.68 6.19 -8.28
N HIS A 78 1.80 6.28 -9.58
CA HIS A 78 3.08 6.02 -10.22
C HIS A 78 4.14 7.01 -9.74
N GLY A 79 3.73 8.21 -9.39
CA GLY A 79 4.65 9.21 -8.87
C GLY A 79 5.28 8.81 -7.54
N SER A 80 4.62 7.95 -6.78
CA SER A 80 5.17 7.47 -5.52
C SER A 80 5.82 6.11 -5.70
N LEU A 81 5.30 5.33 -6.61
CA LEU A 81 5.78 3.96 -6.79
C LEU A 81 7.21 3.88 -7.29
N TYR A 82 7.51 4.58 -8.37
CA TYR A 82 8.83 4.44 -8.95
C TYR A 82 9.95 5.01 -8.09
N PRO A 83 9.76 6.13 -7.43
CA PRO A 83 10.77 6.54 -6.46
C PRO A 83 10.96 5.53 -5.33
N ALA A 84 9.88 4.86 -4.91
CA ALA A 84 9.99 3.84 -3.88
C ALA A 84 10.78 2.64 -4.38
N LEU A 85 10.51 2.20 -5.60
CA LEU A 85 11.27 1.11 -6.19
C LEU A 85 12.75 1.46 -6.30
N HIS A 86 13.05 2.68 -6.68
CA HIS A 86 14.44 3.14 -6.75
C HIS A 86 15.11 3.09 -5.39
N ARG A 87 14.41 3.55 -4.36
CA ARG A 87 14.97 3.52 -3.02
C ARG A 87 15.26 2.10 -2.57
N LEU A 88 14.32 1.21 -2.80
CA LEU A 88 14.49 -0.18 -2.36
C LEU A 88 15.60 -0.88 -3.11
N GLU A 89 15.70 -0.59 -4.39
CA GLU A 89 16.77 -1.15 -5.19
C GLU A 89 18.12 -0.64 -4.73
N ARG A 90 18.19 0.64 -4.44
CA ARG A 90 19.42 1.24 -3.98
C ARG A 90 19.86 0.66 -2.63
N LYS A 91 18.92 0.32 -1.79
CA LYS A 91 19.23 -0.28 -0.51
C LYS A 91 19.55 -1.76 -0.59
N GLY A 92 19.40 -2.34 -1.77
CA GLY A 92 19.70 -3.73 -1.94
C GLY A 92 18.63 -4.69 -1.46
N TRP A 93 17.44 -4.19 -1.25
CA TRP A 93 16.35 -5.04 -0.78
C TRP A 93 15.59 -5.68 -1.93
N ILE A 94 15.69 -5.11 -3.12
CA ILE A 94 15.16 -5.72 -4.33
C ILE A 94 16.19 -5.54 -5.42
N THR A 95 16.11 -6.43 -6.42
CA THR A 95 16.96 -6.30 -7.61
C THR A 95 16.04 -6.22 -8.81
N ALA A 96 16.55 -5.66 -9.88
CA ALA A 96 15.76 -5.44 -11.05
C ALA A 96 16.44 -6.04 -12.27
N LYS A 97 15.63 -6.53 -13.18
CA LYS A 97 16.13 -7.10 -14.40
C LYS A 97 15.13 -6.86 -15.52
N TRP A 98 15.65 -6.46 -16.68
CA TRP A 98 14.80 -6.28 -17.84
C TRP A 98 14.55 -7.62 -18.49
N GLU A 99 13.31 -7.94 -18.75
CA GLU A 99 12.93 -9.21 -19.33
C GLU A 99 11.81 -8.99 -20.34
N PRO A 100 11.72 -9.87 -21.34
CA PRO A 100 10.65 -9.74 -22.32
C PRO A 100 9.28 -9.83 -21.66
N ALA A 101 8.37 -9.07 -22.19
CA ALA A 101 7.02 -9.02 -21.66
C ALA A 101 6.18 -10.06 -22.37
N GLY A 102 6.01 -11.21 -21.72
CA GLY A 102 5.18 -12.25 -22.30
C GLY A 102 5.75 -12.75 -23.62
N LYS A 103 4.87 -12.83 -24.60
CA LYS A 103 5.27 -13.33 -25.92
C LYS A 103 5.80 -12.26 -26.83
N ASP A 104 5.71 -11.02 -26.44
CA ASP A 104 6.17 -9.93 -27.28
C ASP A 104 7.62 -9.67 -26.96
N LEU A 105 8.49 -10.22 -27.77
CA LEU A 105 9.92 -10.11 -27.54
C LEU A 105 10.45 -8.70 -27.75
N LYS A 106 9.66 -7.83 -28.37
CA LYS A 106 10.11 -6.47 -28.60
C LYS A 106 9.87 -5.57 -27.41
N ARG A 107 9.08 -6.01 -26.47
CA ARG A 107 8.79 -5.22 -25.29
C ARG A 107 9.45 -5.85 -24.09
N GLU A 108 10.07 -5.03 -23.29
CA GLU A 108 10.72 -5.49 -22.08
C GLU A 108 10.20 -4.70 -20.91
N PHE A 109 9.97 -5.38 -19.82
CA PHE A 109 9.60 -4.76 -18.58
C PHE A 109 10.68 -4.99 -17.57
N LYS A 110 10.79 -4.06 -16.65
CA LYS A 110 11.76 -4.19 -15.59
C LYS A 110 11.11 -4.94 -14.44
N TYR A 111 11.57 -6.16 -14.23
CA TYR A 111 11.02 -7.00 -13.18
C TYR A 111 11.86 -6.90 -11.91
N TYR A 112 11.18 -6.81 -10.80
CA TYR A 112 11.83 -6.68 -9.50
C TYR A 112 11.70 -7.96 -8.72
N ARG A 113 12.76 -8.31 -8.00
CA ARG A 113 12.79 -9.51 -7.18
C ARG A 113 13.28 -9.18 -5.80
N LEU A 114 12.78 -9.90 -4.83
CA LEU A 114 13.17 -9.69 -3.45
C LEU A 114 14.52 -10.35 -3.19
N THR A 115 15.41 -9.66 -2.50
CA THR A 115 16.70 -10.22 -2.12
C THR A 115 16.60 -10.81 -0.72
N ALA A 116 17.67 -11.52 -0.31
CA ALA A 116 17.71 -12.05 1.05
C ALA A 116 17.65 -10.92 2.07
N ALA A 117 18.35 -9.82 1.79
CA ALA A 117 18.29 -8.66 2.67
C ALA A 117 16.90 -8.08 2.69
N GLY A 118 16.21 -8.11 1.54
CA GLY A 118 14.85 -7.63 1.47
C GLY A 118 13.90 -8.46 2.30
N LYS A 119 14.11 -9.76 2.36
CA LYS A 119 13.26 -10.61 3.18
C LYS A 119 13.41 -10.27 4.65
N LYS A 120 14.64 -10.02 5.08
CA LYS A 120 14.86 -9.64 6.47
C LYS A 120 14.21 -8.31 6.77
N GLN A 121 14.33 -7.37 5.84
CA GLN A 121 13.74 -6.07 6.04
C GLN A 121 12.22 -6.16 6.09
N LEU A 122 11.65 -7.00 5.22
CA LEU A 122 10.22 -7.18 5.22
C LEU A 122 9.72 -7.71 6.56
N ALA A 123 10.42 -8.69 7.11
CA ALA A 123 10.02 -9.24 8.40
C ALA A 123 10.07 -8.19 9.49
N ALA A 124 11.09 -7.34 9.47
CA ALA A 124 11.23 -6.29 10.46
C ALA A 124 10.11 -5.26 10.33
N GLU A 125 9.81 -4.87 9.10
CA GLU A 125 8.75 -3.89 8.87
C GLU A 125 7.39 -4.45 9.23
N GLU A 126 7.18 -5.71 8.91
CA GLU A 126 5.91 -6.34 9.24
C GLU A 126 5.69 -6.39 10.74
N SER A 127 6.74 -6.71 11.48
CA SER A 127 6.65 -6.75 12.92
C SER A 127 6.31 -5.38 13.50
N LYS A 128 6.98 -4.36 13.02
CA LYS A 128 6.71 -3.01 13.49
C LYS A 128 5.29 -2.60 13.17
N TRP A 129 4.85 -2.91 11.99
CA TRP A 129 3.52 -2.51 11.58
C TRP A 129 2.46 -3.20 12.41
N ARG A 130 2.68 -4.49 12.69
CA ARG A 130 1.73 -5.25 13.50
C ARG A 130 1.63 -4.67 14.89
N GLN A 131 2.77 -4.32 15.47
CA GLN A 131 2.76 -3.71 16.79
C GLN A 131 2.02 -2.38 16.79
N MET A 132 2.26 -1.58 15.77
CA MET A 132 1.60 -0.29 15.67
C MET A 132 0.11 -0.45 15.47
N ALA A 133 -0.28 -1.37 14.58
CA ALA A 133 -1.69 -1.59 14.32
C ALA A 133 -2.42 -2.05 15.58
N ASN A 134 -1.79 -2.96 16.33
CA ASN A 134 -2.40 -3.43 17.56
C ASN A 134 -2.51 -2.33 18.61
N ALA A 135 -1.49 -1.50 18.69
CA ALA A 135 -1.49 -0.39 19.64
C ALA A 135 -2.59 0.61 19.30
N ILE A 136 -2.72 0.94 18.02
CA ILE A 136 -3.74 1.85 17.59
C ILE A 136 -5.12 1.26 17.87
N ALA A 137 -5.28 -0.01 17.58
CA ALA A 137 -6.58 -0.66 17.80
C ALA A 137 -6.98 -0.63 19.27
N ARG A 138 -6.02 -0.75 20.18
CA ARG A 138 -6.35 -0.69 21.59
C ARG A 138 -6.91 0.66 22.00
N ILE A 139 -6.44 1.70 21.36
CA ILE A 139 -6.94 3.04 21.67
C ILE A 139 -8.27 3.28 20.98
N MET A 140 -8.37 2.89 19.73
CA MET A 140 -9.58 3.17 18.98
C MET A 140 -10.75 2.28 19.37
N TRP A 141 -10.46 1.03 19.65
CA TRP A 141 -11.50 0.07 20.02
C TRP A 141 -11.04 -0.74 21.20
N PRO A 142 -11.10 -0.14 22.40
CA PRO A 142 -10.63 -0.84 23.58
C PRO A 142 -11.50 -2.04 23.87
N ALA A 143 -10.89 -3.02 24.51
CA ALA A 143 -11.63 -4.21 24.87
C ALA A 143 -12.75 -3.82 25.79
N GLU A 144 -13.82 -4.58 25.72
CA GLU A 144 -14.94 -4.31 26.55
C GLU A 144 -14.55 -4.50 27.96
N GLU A 145 -14.61 -3.48 28.67
CA GLU A 145 -14.22 -3.62 30.01
C GLU A 145 -15.26 -4.08 30.85
N VAL A 146 -16.32 -4.01 30.57
CA VAL A 146 -17.44 -4.41 31.28
C VAL A 146 -17.34 -4.67 32.67
#